data_ad3959fc8de06c87b0686e1643b8cfd9
#
_entry.id   ad3959fc8de06c87b0686e1643b8cfd9
#
_cell.length_a   1.000
_cell.length_b   1.000
_cell.length_c   1.000
_cell.angle_alpha   90.00
_cell.angle_beta   90.00
_cell.angle_gamma   90.00
#
_symmetry.space_group_name_H-M   'P 1'
#
loop_
_entity.id
_entity.type
_entity.pdbx_description
1 polymer ?
#
loop_
_entity_poly.entity_id
_entity_poly.type
_entity_poly.pdbx_seq_one_letter_code
_entity_poly.pdbx_strand_id
1 'polypeptide(L)'
;MLTLDKIYHAAFVLRDVARRTDLIAASRLNSASDLYLKTENLQVTGSFKVRGAYYKISQLTAEERAKGAIACSAGNHAQGVALAATSMGIKSVVCMPDGAPLMKVESTKRLGAQVELVKGTYDDAHDRAVELQKETGMTFIHPYDDELVIAGQGTIGLEILDQLPDVEAVVVPVGGGGLLAGVAFAIKSLRPDVKIYGVQAAGAASMYNAYRDHTYETLDHVDTFADGIAVKTPGETTFKMIEQYVDGIVTVSEDEIAAAILALMENQKLVAEGAGATPVAAALFGKLPIEGKKTVCLISGGNIDVNILSRVITRGMIMSGRKTNLMIALEDKPGQLTRVSEIISGMGANVVSVQYDLADPNMTVTSCFLKLGLETRDHTQIEQIKAKLTEEGFKLVSERA
;
A
#
# COMPACT_ATOMS: atom_id res chain seq x y z
N MET A 1 25.61 -15.57 -0.71
CA MET A 1 24.34 -16.32 -0.68
C MET A 1 23.70 -16.15 0.68
N LEU A 2 22.39 -15.86 0.75
CA LEU A 2 21.67 -15.70 2.02
C LEU A 2 21.69 -17.00 2.83
N THR A 3 21.90 -16.88 4.14
CA THR A 3 21.89 -18.01 5.08
C THR A 3 20.98 -17.68 6.26
N LEU A 4 20.50 -18.72 6.93
CA LEU A 4 19.66 -18.54 8.12
C LEU A 4 20.43 -17.82 9.25
N ASP A 5 21.75 -18.09 9.37
CA ASP A 5 22.61 -17.39 10.33
C ASP A 5 22.65 -15.88 10.13
N LYS A 6 22.65 -15.40 8.86
CA LYS A 6 22.56 -13.97 8.57
C LYS A 6 21.24 -13.36 9.04
N ILE A 7 20.13 -14.11 8.92
CA ILE A 7 18.84 -13.65 9.42
C ILE A 7 18.79 -13.61 10.95
N TYR A 8 19.34 -14.62 11.64
CA TYR A 8 19.46 -14.60 13.10
C TYR A 8 20.38 -13.48 13.57
N HIS A 9 21.50 -13.25 12.89
CA HIS A 9 22.37 -12.11 13.18
C HIS A 9 21.66 -10.79 12.95
N ALA A 10 20.87 -10.67 11.87
CA ALA A 10 20.04 -9.47 11.63
C ALA A 10 19.01 -9.28 12.76
N ALA A 11 18.34 -10.34 13.22
CA ALA A 11 17.39 -10.27 14.33
C ALA A 11 18.08 -9.82 15.64
N PHE A 12 19.31 -10.27 15.90
CA PHE A 12 20.09 -9.81 17.03
C PHE A 12 20.45 -8.33 16.94
N VAL A 13 20.93 -7.87 15.78
CA VAL A 13 21.32 -6.46 15.53
C VAL A 13 20.11 -5.52 15.62
N LEU A 14 18.94 -5.98 15.17
CA LEU A 14 17.72 -5.18 15.12
C LEU A 14 16.93 -5.11 16.43
N ARG A 15 17.30 -5.90 17.45
CA ARG A 15 16.51 -6.06 18.68
C ARG A 15 16.18 -4.75 19.40
N ASP A 16 17.11 -3.81 19.43
CA ASP A 16 16.94 -2.53 20.12
C ASP A 16 16.58 -1.37 19.17
N VAL A 17 16.35 -1.67 17.89
CA VAL A 17 16.09 -0.69 16.83
C VAL A 17 14.72 -0.86 16.21
N ALA A 18 14.43 -2.06 15.73
CA ALA A 18 13.13 -2.37 15.14
C ALA A 18 12.16 -2.86 16.23
N ARG A 19 10.92 -2.40 16.16
CA ARG A 19 9.87 -2.94 17.01
C ARG A 19 9.61 -4.39 16.61
N ARG A 20 9.49 -5.26 17.58
CA ARG A 20 8.81 -6.54 17.39
C ARG A 20 7.31 -6.23 17.29
N THR A 21 6.82 -6.02 16.07
CA THR A 21 5.42 -5.64 15.84
C THR A 21 4.47 -6.76 16.22
N ASP A 22 3.26 -6.38 16.64
CA ASP A 22 2.26 -7.35 17.06
C ASP A 22 1.71 -8.16 15.89
N LEU A 23 1.32 -9.39 16.20
CA LEU A 23 0.49 -10.24 15.37
C LEU A 23 -0.93 -10.24 15.96
N ILE A 24 -1.89 -9.61 15.28
CA ILE A 24 -3.26 -9.42 15.77
C ILE A 24 -4.26 -10.26 15.00
N ALA A 25 -5.19 -10.90 15.71
CA ALA A 25 -6.28 -11.64 15.08
C ALA A 25 -7.26 -10.69 14.37
N ALA A 26 -7.70 -11.06 13.17
CA ALA A 26 -8.54 -10.23 12.30
C ALA A 26 -9.77 -10.98 11.75
N SER A 27 -10.42 -11.77 12.57
CA SER A 27 -11.58 -12.61 12.21
C SER A 27 -12.76 -11.85 11.58
N ARG A 28 -12.85 -10.51 11.83
CA ARG A 28 -13.87 -9.66 11.21
C ARG A 28 -13.60 -9.31 9.75
N LEU A 29 -12.38 -9.51 9.27
CA LEU A 29 -12.02 -9.20 7.89
C LEU A 29 -12.39 -10.34 6.93
N ASN A 30 -12.28 -11.59 7.38
CA ASN A 30 -12.62 -12.74 6.57
C ASN A 30 -13.12 -13.86 7.49
N SER A 31 -14.34 -14.31 7.26
CA SER A 31 -14.95 -15.41 8.03
C SER A 31 -14.58 -16.80 7.53
N ALA A 32 -14.02 -16.91 6.33
CA ALA A 32 -13.62 -18.18 5.71
C ALA A 32 -12.23 -18.66 6.13
N SER A 33 -11.42 -17.80 6.79
CA SER A 33 -10.06 -18.09 7.19
C SER A 33 -9.76 -17.53 8.59
N ASP A 34 -8.85 -18.18 9.31
CA ASP A 34 -8.31 -17.66 10.58
C ASP A 34 -7.23 -16.62 10.26
N LEU A 35 -7.65 -15.37 10.10
CA LEU A 35 -6.79 -14.29 9.60
C LEU A 35 -6.07 -13.57 10.74
N TYR A 36 -4.76 -13.37 10.58
CA TYR A 36 -3.90 -12.60 11.46
C TYR A 36 -3.17 -11.52 10.67
N LEU A 37 -2.86 -10.39 11.30
CA LEU A 37 -2.14 -9.26 10.69
C LEU A 37 -0.80 -9.06 11.38
N LYS A 38 0.29 -9.13 10.64
CA LYS A 38 1.63 -8.70 11.09
C LYS A 38 1.77 -7.22 10.81
N THR A 39 1.80 -6.40 11.86
CA THR A 39 1.56 -4.95 11.79
C THR A 39 2.85 -4.13 11.57
N GLU A 40 3.58 -4.35 10.49
CA GLU A 40 4.77 -3.56 10.13
C GLU A 40 4.44 -2.10 9.75
N ASN A 41 3.17 -1.75 9.55
CA ASN A 41 2.71 -0.36 9.47
C ASN A 41 2.89 0.41 10.79
N LEU A 42 3.04 -0.27 11.92
CA LEU A 42 3.33 0.31 13.24
C LEU A 42 4.82 0.28 13.59
N GLN A 43 5.69 -0.05 12.65
CA GLN A 43 7.14 -0.05 12.83
C GLN A 43 7.66 1.39 13.06
N VAL A 44 8.88 1.53 13.58
CA VAL A 44 9.49 2.82 13.98
C VAL A 44 9.41 3.90 12.90
N THR A 45 9.60 3.54 11.62
CA THR A 45 9.45 4.46 10.48
C THR A 45 8.11 4.33 9.78
N GLY A 46 7.12 3.66 10.39
CA GLY A 46 5.83 3.38 9.76
C GLY A 46 5.89 2.31 8.66
N SER A 47 7.00 1.58 8.52
CA SER A 47 7.15 0.46 7.57
C SER A 47 8.31 -0.46 7.92
N PHE A 48 8.28 -1.66 7.37
CA PHE A 48 9.32 -2.69 7.53
C PHE A 48 10.71 -2.29 7.05
N LYS A 49 10.83 -1.27 6.20
CA LYS A 49 12.07 -0.90 5.48
C LYS A 49 13.25 -0.60 6.40
N VAL A 50 12.99 -0.15 7.62
CA VAL A 50 14.04 0.10 8.62
C VAL A 50 14.87 -1.16 8.91
N ARG A 51 14.26 -2.36 8.88
CA ARG A 51 14.92 -3.62 9.20
C ARG A 51 16.09 -3.91 8.25
N GLY A 52 15.81 -3.93 6.95
CA GLY A 52 16.84 -4.19 5.93
C GLY A 52 17.85 -3.05 5.81
N ALA A 53 17.39 -1.79 5.84
CA ALA A 53 18.28 -0.63 5.76
C ALA A 53 19.24 -0.59 6.94
N TYR A 54 18.77 -0.77 8.16
CA TYR A 54 19.60 -0.77 9.35
C TYR A 54 20.60 -1.92 9.35
N TYR A 55 20.14 -3.15 9.06
CA TYR A 55 21.05 -4.29 9.02
C TYR A 55 22.14 -4.11 7.98
N LYS A 56 21.81 -3.68 6.75
CA LYS A 56 22.81 -3.39 5.71
C LYS A 56 23.83 -2.36 6.16
N ILE A 57 23.39 -1.22 6.69
CA ILE A 57 24.27 -0.12 7.11
C ILE A 57 25.13 -0.55 8.32
N SER A 58 24.62 -1.39 9.22
CA SER A 58 25.38 -1.90 10.36
C SER A 58 26.56 -2.78 9.94
N GLN A 59 26.51 -3.38 8.76
CA GLN A 59 27.55 -4.27 8.23
C GLN A 59 28.61 -3.54 7.40
N LEU A 60 28.50 -2.23 7.22
CA LEU A 60 29.51 -1.44 6.51
C LEU A 60 30.86 -1.46 7.24
N THR A 61 31.93 -1.59 6.49
CA THR A 61 33.30 -1.48 6.99
C THR A 61 33.59 -0.07 7.52
N ALA A 62 34.67 0.11 8.28
CA ALA A 62 35.07 1.42 8.77
C ALA A 62 35.32 2.44 7.62
N GLU A 63 35.88 1.96 6.50
CA GLU A 63 36.11 2.78 5.31
C GLU A 63 34.81 3.20 4.65
N GLU A 64 33.86 2.29 4.45
CA GLU A 64 32.54 2.58 3.90
C GLU A 64 31.74 3.54 4.79
N ARG A 65 31.77 3.34 6.11
CA ARG A 65 31.15 4.26 7.08
C ARG A 65 31.69 5.68 7.00
N ALA A 66 33.00 5.83 6.82
CA ALA A 66 33.66 7.13 6.69
C ALA A 66 33.21 7.87 5.41
N LYS A 67 32.95 7.15 4.33
CA LYS A 67 32.43 7.70 3.06
C LYS A 67 30.94 8.02 3.14
N GLY A 68 30.15 7.21 3.86
CA GLY A 68 28.71 7.39 4.05
C GLY A 68 27.85 6.48 3.19
N ALA A 69 26.53 6.64 3.30
CA ALA A 69 25.52 5.85 2.60
C ALA A 69 24.71 6.72 1.63
N ILE A 70 24.34 6.16 0.48
CA ILE A 70 23.48 6.82 -0.50
C ILE A 70 22.33 5.91 -0.92
N ALA A 71 21.17 6.48 -1.17
CA ALA A 71 20.00 5.75 -1.68
C ALA A 71 19.20 6.60 -2.66
N CYS A 72 18.39 5.92 -3.49
CA CYS A 72 17.34 6.55 -4.27
C CYS A 72 15.99 6.04 -3.80
N SER A 73 15.16 6.91 -3.23
CA SER A 73 13.77 6.58 -2.83
C SER A 73 13.04 7.82 -2.35
N ALA A 74 11.80 8.01 -2.78
CA ALA A 74 10.91 9.05 -2.25
C ALA A 74 9.91 8.50 -1.20
N GLY A 75 10.15 7.30 -0.63
CA GLY A 75 9.20 6.63 0.27
C GLY A 75 9.85 5.99 1.50
N ASN A 76 9.35 4.82 1.85
CA ASN A 76 9.72 4.07 3.06
C ASN A 76 11.21 3.75 3.19
N HIS A 77 11.87 3.44 2.05
CA HIS A 77 13.29 3.11 2.06
C HIS A 77 14.16 4.32 2.42
N ALA A 78 13.81 5.50 1.92
CA ALA A 78 14.49 6.77 2.28
C ALA A 78 14.52 6.97 3.80
N GLN A 79 13.38 6.81 4.45
CA GLN A 79 13.25 6.96 5.90
C GLN A 79 14.04 5.89 6.66
N GLY A 80 14.01 4.64 6.17
CA GLY A 80 14.79 3.54 6.74
C GLY A 80 16.30 3.80 6.69
N VAL A 81 16.82 4.27 5.54
CA VAL A 81 18.24 4.61 5.36
C VAL A 81 18.62 5.81 6.23
N ALA A 82 17.80 6.86 6.24
CA ALA A 82 18.05 8.07 7.04
C ALA A 82 18.17 7.75 8.53
N LEU A 83 17.20 7.02 9.08
CA LEU A 83 17.20 6.59 10.48
C LEU A 83 18.43 5.72 10.80
N ALA A 84 18.70 4.72 9.98
CA ALA A 84 19.78 3.78 10.19
C ALA A 84 21.15 4.47 10.19
N ALA A 85 21.43 5.30 9.18
CA ALA A 85 22.69 6.02 9.06
C ALA A 85 22.88 7.00 10.23
N THR A 86 21.86 7.79 10.55
CA THR A 86 21.92 8.77 11.65
C THR A 86 22.13 8.09 13.00
N SER A 87 21.46 6.96 13.26
CA SER A 87 21.64 6.21 14.52
C SER A 87 23.07 5.68 14.71
N MET A 88 23.82 5.52 13.61
CA MET A 88 25.21 5.04 13.63
C MET A 88 26.24 6.16 13.41
N GLY A 89 25.79 7.43 13.36
CA GLY A 89 26.68 8.57 13.10
C GLY A 89 27.25 8.60 11.68
N ILE A 90 26.59 7.94 10.71
CA ILE A 90 27.03 7.85 9.33
C ILE A 90 26.29 8.90 8.50
N LYS A 91 27.01 9.63 7.66
CA LYS A 91 26.42 10.57 6.70
C LYS A 91 25.56 9.82 5.69
N SER A 92 24.35 10.30 5.41
CA SER A 92 23.53 9.73 4.34
C SER A 92 22.99 10.79 3.38
N VAL A 93 22.91 10.41 2.10
CA VAL A 93 22.31 11.19 1.03
C VAL A 93 21.18 10.38 0.41
N VAL A 94 20.02 11.00 0.19
CA VAL A 94 18.89 10.37 -0.46
C VAL A 94 18.47 11.19 -1.66
N CYS A 95 18.58 10.62 -2.86
CA CYS A 95 18.11 11.23 -4.10
C CYS A 95 16.62 10.95 -4.27
N MET A 96 15.86 11.99 -4.59
CA MET A 96 14.42 11.94 -4.82
C MET A 96 14.03 12.75 -6.04
N PRO A 97 13.00 12.37 -6.81
CA PRO A 97 12.41 13.27 -7.81
C PRO A 97 11.93 14.57 -7.16
N ASP A 98 12.03 15.68 -7.88
CA ASP A 98 11.58 16.99 -7.39
C ASP A 98 10.05 17.08 -7.18
N GLY A 99 9.28 16.21 -7.86
CA GLY A 99 7.86 16.02 -7.63
C GLY A 99 7.49 15.16 -6.41
N ALA A 100 8.46 14.74 -5.58
CA ALA A 100 8.16 13.92 -4.40
C ALA A 100 7.29 14.69 -3.38
N PRO A 101 6.32 14.04 -2.72
CA PRO A 101 5.48 14.67 -1.71
C PRO A 101 6.30 15.35 -0.61
N LEU A 102 6.02 16.63 -0.32
CA LEU A 102 6.75 17.44 0.64
C LEU A 102 6.90 16.77 2.01
N MET A 103 5.82 16.11 2.48
CA MET A 103 5.85 15.40 3.75
C MET A 103 6.88 14.26 3.78
N LYS A 104 7.10 13.56 2.66
CA LYS A 104 8.11 12.48 2.55
C LYS A 104 9.52 13.05 2.54
N VAL A 105 9.73 14.16 1.85
CA VAL A 105 11.00 14.90 1.83
C VAL A 105 11.37 15.37 3.25
N GLU A 106 10.45 16.07 3.92
CA GLU A 106 10.67 16.61 5.26
C GLU A 106 10.83 15.52 6.33
N SER A 107 10.11 14.41 6.19
CA SER A 107 10.29 13.25 7.10
C SER A 107 11.68 12.64 6.98
N THR A 108 12.21 12.53 5.76
CA THR A 108 13.57 12.02 5.52
C THR A 108 14.64 12.96 6.06
N LYS A 109 14.48 14.27 5.87
CA LYS A 109 15.38 15.30 6.46
C LYS A 109 15.37 15.29 7.99
N ARG A 110 14.18 15.17 8.60
CA ARG A 110 14.05 15.08 10.07
C ARG A 110 14.74 13.86 10.66
N LEU A 111 14.85 12.78 9.90
CA LEU A 111 15.59 11.58 10.27
C LEU A 111 17.12 11.73 10.05
N GLY A 112 17.59 12.89 9.59
CA GLY A 112 19.00 13.26 9.53
C GLY A 112 19.70 13.03 8.19
N ALA A 113 19.01 12.60 7.14
CA ALA A 113 19.60 12.48 5.81
C ALA A 113 19.62 13.83 5.07
N GLN A 114 20.67 14.04 4.28
CA GLN A 114 20.66 15.06 3.23
C GLN A 114 19.77 14.58 2.07
N VAL A 115 18.83 15.41 1.64
CA VAL A 115 17.96 15.11 0.49
C VAL A 115 18.45 15.90 -0.73
N GLU A 116 18.71 15.18 -1.81
CA GLU A 116 19.02 15.70 -3.14
C GLU A 116 17.76 15.58 -4.01
N LEU A 117 17.15 16.73 -4.33
CA LEU A 117 15.99 16.77 -5.23
C LEU A 117 16.47 16.84 -6.67
N VAL A 118 16.05 15.88 -7.48
CA VAL A 118 16.45 15.72 -8.88
C VAL A 118 15.25 16.01 -9.77
N LYS A 119 15.44 16.88 -10.76
CA LYS A 119 14.38 17.18 -11.72
C LYS A 119 14.09 15.98 -12.60
N GLY A 120 12.83 15.56 -12.63
CA GLY A 120 12.37 14.46 -13.49
C GLY A 120 11.74 13.30 -12.74
N THR A 121 12.01 12.09 -13.19
CA THR A 121 11.40 10.83 -12.73
C THR A 121 12.22 10.15 -11.62
N TYR A 122 11.74 8.98 -11.20
CA TYR A 122 12.51 8.12 -10.30
C TYR A 122 13.82 7.63 -10.97
N ASP A 123 13.78 7.35 -12.27
CA ASP A 123 14.96 6.87 -13.01
C ASP A 123 16.04 7.94 -13.06
N ASP A 124 15.67 9.23 -13.25
CA ASP A 124 16.60 10.36 -13.20
C ASP A 124 17.24 10.51 -11.81
N ALA A 125 16.45 10.36 -10.76
CA ALA A 125 16.95 10.42 -9.38
C ALA A 125 17.87 9.21 -9.06
N HIS A 126 17.60 8.05 -9.60
CA HIS A 126 18.44 6.87 -9.48
C HIS A 126 19.80 7.08 -10.17
N ASP A 127 19.79 7.58 -11.40
CA ASP A 127 21.02 7.86 -12.16
C ASP A 127 21.88 8.88 -11.40
N ARG A 128 21.27 9.94 -10.85
CA ARG A 128 21.99 10.91 -10.02
C ARG A 128 22.58 10.29 -8.75
N ALA A 129 21.88 9.35 -8.12
CA ALA A 129 22.43 8.64 -6.97
C ALA A 129 23.64 7.76 -7.35
N VAL A 130 23.60 7.13 -8.52
CA VAL A 130 24.73 6.33 -9.06
C VAL A 130 25.93 7.24 -9.41
N GLU A 131 25.70 8.43 -9.97
CA GLU A 131 26.75 9.43 -10.21
C GLU A 131 27.40 9.85 -8.90
N LEU A 132 26.62 10.29 -7.91
CA LEU A 132 27.11 10.68 -6.60
C LEU A 132 27.87 9.55 -5.90
N GLN A 133 27.41 8.31 -6.04
CA GLN A 133 28.14 7.14 -5.55
C GLN A 133 29.55 7.06 -6.15
N LYS A 134 29.68 7.26 -7.46
CA LYS A 134 31.00 7.22 -8.16
C LYS A 134 31.89 8.40 -7.74
N GLU A 135 31.32 9.60 -7.58
CA GLU A 135 32.02 10.81 -7.18
C GLU A 135 32.55 10.75 -5.74
N THR A 136 31.72 10.23 -4.82
CA THR A 136 31.98 10.31 -3.37
C THR A 136 32.51 9.01 -2.78
N GLY A 137 32.31 7.88 -3.47
CA GLY A 137 32.58 6.53 -2.96
C GLY A 137 31.62 6.07 -1.86
N MET A 138 30.48 6.75 -1.66
CA MET A 138 29.42 6.31 -0.73
C MET A 138 28.91 4.93 -1.10
N THR A 139 28.46 4.16 -0.11
CA THR A 139 27.83 2.85 -0.35
C THR A 139 26.38 3.02 -0.72
N PHE A 140 25.98 2.49 -1.88
CA PHE A 140 24.59 2.49 -2.32
C PHE A 140 23.79 1.44 -1.51
N ILE A 141 22.71 1.88 -0.90
CA ILE A 141 21.81 1.02 -0.12
C ILE A 141 20.61 0.68 -1.00
N HIS A 142 20.66 -0.51 -1.61
CA HIS A 142 19.61 -0.95 -2.53
C HIS A 142 18.28 -1.21 -1.81
N PRO A 143 17.11 -0.79 -2.35
CA PRO A 143 15.83 -0.89 -1.64
C PRO A 143 15.29 -2.32 -1.46
N TYR A 144 15.79 -3.31 -2.22
CA TYR A 144 15.30 -4.70 -2.19
C TYR A 144 16.31 -5.76 -2.67
N ASP A 145 17.15 -5.49 -3.69
CA ASP A 145 18.02 -6.49 -4.32
C ASP A 145 19.44 -6.47 -3.73
N ASP A 146 19.51 -6.64 -2.42
CA ASP A 146 20.76 -6.76 -1.65
C ASP A 146 20.58 -7.82 -0.58
N GLU A 147 21.52 -8.76 -0.50
CA GLU A 147 21.44 -9.91 0.40
C GLU A 147 21.29 -9.52 1.88
N LEU A 148 21.96 -8.45 2.32
CA LEU A 148 21.86 -7.98 3.70
C LEU A 148 20.53 -7.26 3.95
N VAL A 149 20.03 -6.52 2.96
CA VAL A 149 18.68 -5.93 3.03
C VAL A 149 17.64 -7.04 3.13
N ILE A 150 17.73 -8.07 2.29
CA ILE A 150 16.85 -9.24 2.31
C ILE A 150 16.91 -9.95 3.66
N ALA A 151 18.12 -10.13 4.23
CA ALA A 151 18.29 -10.75 5.55
C ALA A 151 17.57 -9.97 6.66
N GLY A 152 17.68 -8.64 6.66
CA GLY A 152 16.95 -7.78 7.61
C GLY A 152 15.44 -7.94 7.51
N GLN A 153 14.90 -8.03 6.29
CA GLN A 153 13.45 -8.26 6.05
C GLN A 153 13.01 -9.66 6.49
N GLY A 154 13.89 -10.67 6.34
CA GLY A 154 13.65 -12.04 6.77
C GLY A 154 13.38 -12.20 8.26
N THR A 155 13.82 -11.26 9.09
CA THR A 155 13.56 -11.27 10.55
C THR A 155 12.06 -11.24 10.87
N ILE A 156 11.22 -10.71 9.97
CA ILE A 156 9.75 -10.73 10.11
C ILE A 156 9.24 -12.19 10.07
N GLY A 157 9.83 -13.03 9.21
CA GLY A 157 9.49 -14.45 9.14
C GLY A 157 9.77 -15.19 10.46
N LEU A 158 10.90 -14.89 11.12
CA LEU A 158 11.21 -15.45 12.44
C LEU A 158 10.18 -15.01 13.49
N GLU A 159 9.82 -13.72 13.49
CA GLU A 159 8.82 -13.19 14.42
C GLU A 159 7.43 -13.82 14.20
N ILE A 160 7.02 -14.04 12.95
CA ILE A 160 5.74 -14.70 12.63
C ILE A 160 5.73 -16.13 13.19
N LEU A 161 6.78 -16.92 12.95
CA LEU A 161 6.85 -18.31 13.44
C LEU A 161 6.87 -18.39 14.98
N ASP A 162 7.46 -17.41 15.64
CA ASP A 162 7.49 -17.35 17.10
C ASP A 162 6.14 -16.88 17.69
N GLN A 163 5.44 -15.93 17.04
CA GLN A 163 4.16 -15.40 17.48
C GLN A 163 2.97 -16.32 17.13
N LEU A 164 3.06 -17.12 16.07
CA LEU A 164 2.04 -18.08 15.62
C LEU A 164 2.73 -19.38 15.16
N PRO A 165 3.14 -20.27 16.08
CA PRO A 165 3.89 -21.48 15.74
C PRO A 165 3.14 -22.45 14.80
N ASP A 166 1.82 -22.38 14.78
CA ASP A 166 0.92 -23.21 13.96
C ASP A 166 0.39 -22.48 12.72
N VAL A 167 1.07 -21.42 12.27
CA VAL A 167 0.75 -20.74 11.01
C VAL A 167 0.83 -21.72 9.83
N GLU A 168 -0.14 -21.63 8.92
CA GLU A 168 -0.25 -22.48 7.72
C GLU A 168 0.01 -21.73 6.42
N ALA A 169 -0.27 -20.41 6.40
CA ALA A 169 0.00 -19.58 5.24
C ALA A 169 0.45 -18.16 5.64
N VAL A 170 1.33 -17.57 4.83
CA VAL A 170 1.77 -16.18 4.99
C VAL A 170 1.64 -15.46 3.65
N VAL A 171 1.00 -14.30 3.67
CA VAL A 171 0.72 -13.47 2.49
C VAL A 171 1.49 -12.16 2.59
N VAL A 172 2.31 -11.86 1.60
CA VAL A 172 3.31 -10.79 1.63
C VAL A 172 3.17 -9.88 0.42
N PRO A 173 3.23 -8.53 0.57
CA PRO A 173 3.24 -7.62 -0.56
C PRO A 173 4.53 -7.75 -1.37
N VAL A 174 4.43 -7.58 -2.69
CA VAL A 174 5.57 -7.71 -3.61
C VAL A 174 5.71 -6.46 -4.49
N GLY A 175 6.86 -5.80 -4.38
CA GLY A 175 7.38 -4.88 -5.40
C GLY A 175 8.60 -5.52 -6.06
N GLY A 176 9.80 -5.03 -5.76
CA GLY A 176 11.06 -5.62 -6.24
C GLY A 176 11.46 -6.95 -5.60
N GLY A 177 10.68 -7.49 -4.64
CA GLY A 177 10.81 -8.85 -4.12
C GLY A 177 11.56 -9.00 -2.80
N GLY A 178 12.27 -7.99 -2.30
CA GLY A 178 13.16 -8.14 -1.12
C GLY A 178 12.47 -8.59 0.17
N LEU A 179 11.26 -8.09 0.42
CA LEU A 179 10.46 -8.49 1.58
C LEU A 179 9.99 -9.94 1.45
N LEU A 180 9.37 -10.27 0.32
CA LEU A 180 8.85 -11.62 0.07
C LEU A 180 9.97 -12.66 0.09
N ALA A 181 11.10 -12.38 -0.58
CA ALA A 181 12.27 -13.28 -0.62
C ALA A 181 12.83 -13.54 0.79
N GLY A 182 13.00 -12.50 1.61
CA GLY A 182 13.50 -12.62 2.97
C GLY A 182 12.57 -13.42 3.89
N VAL A 183 11.28 -13.09 3.89
CA VAL A 183 10.25 -13.76 4.69
C VAL A 183 10.10 -15.22 4.26
N ALA A 184 10.02 -15.47 2.94
CA ALA A 184 9.89 -16.82 2.38
C ALA A 184 11.09 -17.70 2.74
N PHE A 185 12.31 -17.19 2.55
CA PHE A 185 13.53 -17.92 2.89
C PHE A 185 13.56 -18.26 4.39
N ALA A 186 13.27 -17.29 5.27
CA ALA A 186 13.29 -17.53 6.72
C ALA A 186 12.29 -18.62 7.14
N ILE A 187 11.05 -18.50 6.64
CA ILE A 187 9.98 -19.45 7.00
C ILE A 187 10.24 -20.82 6.38
N LYS A 188 10.53 -20.93 5.10
CA LYS A 188 10.75 -22.21 4.41
C LYS A 188 11.98 -22.97 4.93
N SER A 189 12.99 -22.25 5.43
CA SER A 189 14.17 -22.89 6.06
C SER A 189 13.84 -23.57 7.40
N LEU A 190 12.81 -23.10 8.12
CA LEU A 190 12.43 -23.61 9.45
C LEU A 190 11.13 -24.44 9.40
N ARG A 191 10.18 -24.04 8.56
CA ARG A 191 8.86 -24.65 8.38
C ARG A 191 8.53 -24.72 6.89
N PRO A 192 9.06 -25.71 6.16
CA PRO A 192 8.86 -25.87 4.70
C PRO A 192 7.41 -26.18 4.32
N ASP A 193 6.59 -26.63 5.26
CA ASP A 193 5.16 -26.90 5.11
C ASP A 193 4.30 -25.64 4.97
N VAL A 194 4.72 -24.51 5.57
CA VAL A 194 3.97 -23.24 5.54
C VAL A 194 3.93 -22.68 4.11
N LYS A 195 2.74 -22.32 3.64
CA LYS A 195 2.54 -21.75 2.31
C LYS A 195 2.86 -20.26 2.30
N ILE A 196 3.62 -19.82 1.30
CA ILE A 196 4.02 -18.42 1.14
C ILE A 196 3.45 -17.87 -0.16
N TYR A 197 2.66 -16.81 -0.06
CA TYR A 197 2.04 -16.17 -1.22
C TYR A 197 2.49 -14.71 -1.34
N GLY A 198 2.80 -14.31 -2.58
CA GLY A 198 3.04 -12.92 -2.93
C GLY A 198 1.78 -12.23 -3.44
N VAL A 199 1.61 -10.94 -3.16
CA VAL A 199 0.53 -10.13 -3.73
C VAL A 199 1.08 -8.86 -4.33
N GLN A 200 0.75 -8.59 -5.58
CA GLN A 200 1.18 -7.42 -6.33
C GLN A 200 -0.01 -6.60 -6.82
N ALA A 201 0.14 -5.28 -6.96
CA ALA A 201 -0.87 -4.46 -7.63
C ALA A 201 -0.93 -4.82 -9.13
N ALA A 202 -2.12 -4.97 -9.68
CA ALA A 202 -2.31 -5.32 -11.09
C ALA A 202 -1.67 -4.32 -12.04
N GLY A 203 -1.66 -3.02 -11.68
CA GLY A 203 -0.99 -1.96 -12.44
C GLY A 203 0.55 -1.93 -12.31
N ALA A 204 1.16 -2.84 -11.53
CA ALA A 204 2.60 -2.93 -11.33
C ALA A 204 3.06 -4.39 -11.21
N ALA A 205 2.59 -5.28 -12.09
CA ALA A 205 2.69 -6.73 -11.99
C ALA A 205 4.04 -7.32 -12.48
N SER A 206 5.16 -6.62 -12.29
CA SER A 206 6.46 -7.04 -12.82
C SER A 206 6.92 -8.41 -12.29
N MET A 207 6.86 -8.61 -10.97
CA MET A 207 7.26 -9.88 -10.34
C MET A 207 6.25 -11.01 -10.62
N TYR A 208 4.95 -10.69 -10.68
CA TYR A 208 3.92 -11.66 -11.03
C TYR A 208 4.14 -12.22 -12.45
N ASN A 209 4.40 -11.33 -13.43
CA ASN A 209 4.69 -11.74 -14.79
C ASN A 209 5.97 -12.59 -14.86
N ALA A 210 7.05 -12.12 -14.20
CA ALA A 210 8.31 -12.85 -14.14
C ALA A 210 8.14 -14.26 -13.54
N TYR A 211 7.41 -14.38 -12.42
CA TYR A 211 7.14 -15.66 -11.76
C TYR A 211 6.29 -16.62 -12.61
N ARG A 212 5.23 -16.08 -13.27
CA ARG A 212 4.34 -16.87 -14.12
C ARG A 212 5.04 -17.39 -15.38
N ASP A 213 5.81 -16.52 -16.05
CA ASP A 213 6.37 -16.76 -17.36
C ASP A 213 7.82 -17.28 -17.29
N HIS A 214 8.40 -17.35 -16.08
CA HIS A 214 9.80 -17.68 -15.82
C HIS A 214 10.77 -16.78 -16.59
N THR A 215 10.38 -15.53 -16.79
CA THR A 215 11.13 -14.52 -17.54
C THR A 215 11.39 -13.28 -16.69
N TYR A 216 12.52 -12.65 -16.93
CA TYR A 216 12.92 -11.44 -16.23
C TYR A 216 12.76 -10.24 -17.18
N GLU A 217 11.66 -9.52 -17.03
CA GLU A 217 11.33 -8.42 -17.92
C GLU A 217 11.02 -7.13 -17.15
N THR A 218 11.34 -5.99 -17.75
CA THR A 218 11.00 -4.66 -17.25
C THR A 218 9.68 -4.22 -17.86
N LEU A 219 8.75 -3.74 -17.04
CA LEU A 219 7.50 -3.16 -17.52
C LEU A 219 7.74 -1.80 -18.14
N ASP A 220 7.09 -1.53 -19.26
CA ASP A 220 7.14 -0.23 -19.93
C ASP A 220 6.50 0.87 -19.05
N HIS A 221 5.38 0.52 -18.39
CA HIS A 221 4.60 1.45 -17.59
C HIS A 221 4.12 0.79 -16.29
N VAL A 222 3.98 1.61 -15.25
CA VAL A 222 3.42 1.25 -13.95
C VAL A 222 2.37 2.27 -13.57
N ASP A 223 1.16 1.80 -13.24
CA ASP A 223 0.04 2.64 -12.85
C ASP A 223 -0.65 2.05 -11.60
N THR A 224 -0.25 2.53 -10.42
CA THR A 224 -0.83 2.13 -9.14
C THR A 224 -0.61 3.22 -8.08
N PHE A 225 -1.60 3.43 -7.19
CA PHE A 225 -1.38 4.27 -6.01
C PHE A 225 -0.64 3.53 -4.87
N ALA A 226 -0.40 2.23 -5.01
CA ALA A 226 0.41 1.44 -4.09
C ALA A 226 1.91 1.69 -4.33
N ASP A 227 2.36 2.93 -4.12
CA ASP A 227 3.70 3.45 -4.44
C ASP A 227 4.84 2.62 -3.85
N GLY A 228 4.65 2.01 -2.67
CA GLY A 228 5.64 1.14 -2.03
C GLY A 228 5.99 -0.14 -2.81
N ILE A 229 5.15 -0.53 -3.78
CA ILE A 229 5.34 -1.70 -4.67
C ILE A 229 5.29 -1.36 -6.16
N ALA A 230 5.28 -0.08 -6.52
CA ALA A 230 5.29 0.39 -7.90
C ALA A 230 6.68 0.22 -8.54
N VAL A 231 7.05 -1.01 -8.87
CA VAL A 231 8.38 -1.39 -9.35
C VAL A 231 8.30 -1.94 -10.76
N LYS A 232 9.04 -1.33 -11.69
CA LYS A 232 9.09 -1.74 -13.10
C LYS A 232 9.86 -3.04 -13.30
N THR A 233 10.97 -3.21 -12.58
CA THR A 233 11.89 -4.34 -12.77
C THR A 233 12.04 -5.11 -11.47
N PRO A 234 11.78 -6.44 -11.46
CA PRO A 234 12.10 -7.29 -10.32
C PRO A 234 13.60 -7.23 -9.97
N GLY A 235 13.97 -7.53 -8.74
CA GLY A 235 15.37 -7.76 -8.42
C GLY A 235 15.84 -9.11 -8.97
N GLU A 236 17.06 -9.20 -9.48
CA GLU A 236 17.59 -10.46 -10.03
C GLU A 236 17.77 -11.52 -8.93
N THR A 237 18.35 -11.11 -7.80
CA THR A 237 18.56 -12.01 -6.66
C THR A 237 17.22 -12.39 -6.03
N THR A 238 16.32 -11.40 -5.86
CA THR A 238 15.01 -11.64 -5.24
C THR A 238 14.14 -12.53 -6.11
N PHE A 239 14.17 -12.39 -7.44
CA PHE A 239 13.42 -13.24 -8.35
C PHE A 239 13.82 -14.70 -8.24
N LYS A 240 15.13 -15.01 -8.28
CA LYS A 240 15.65 -16.38 -8.11
C LYS A 240 15.22 -17.01 -6.78
N MET A 241 15.20 -16.21 -5.71
CA MET A 241 14.75 -16.70 -4.39
C MET A 241 13.23 -16.93 -4.37
N ILE A 242 12.45 -16.05 -4.99
CA ILE A 242 10.99 -16.16 -5.07
C ILE A 242 10.60 -17.41 -5.85
N GLU A 243 11.22 -17.69 -6.98
CA GLU A 243 11.00 -18.93 -7.73
C GLU A 243 11.24 -20.20 -6.88
N GLN A 244 12.20 -20.12 -5.98
CA GLN A 244 12.57 -21.28 -5.15
C GLN A 244 11.69 -21.47 -3.92
N TYR A 245 11.22 -20.37 -3.28
CA TYR A 245 10.64 -20.44 -1.92
C TYR A 245 9.18 -20.00 -1.85
N VAL A 246 8.59 -19.46 -2.91
CA VAL A 246 7.22 -18.94 -2.92
C VAL A 246 6.28 -19.94 -3.59
N ASP A 247 5.09 -20.15 -3.00
CA ASP A 247 4.11 -21.12 -3.51
C ASP A 247 3.16 -20.50 -4.56
N GLY A 248 3.13 -19.19 -4.71
CA GLY A 248 2.33 -18.51 -5.73
C GLY A 248 2.32 -16.98 -5.55
N ILE A 249 2.05 -16.28 -6.65
CA ILE A 249 1.85 -14.82 -6.66
C ILE A 249 0.51 -14.54 -7.31
N VAL A 250 -0.24 -13.58 -6.73
CA VAL A 250 -1.51 -13.10 -7.30
C VAL A 250 -1.49 -11.57 -7.43
N THR A 251 -2.42 -11.04 -8.22
CA THR A 251 -2.60 -9.59 -8.37
C THR A 251 -3.95 -9.13 -7.83
N VAL A 252 -3.97 -7.90 -7.32
CA VAL A 252 -5.16 -7.19 -6.85
C VAL A 252 -5.30 -5.87 -7.58
N SER A 253 -6.55 -5.46 -7.83
CA SER A 253 -6.86 -4.18 -8.48
C SER A 253 -6.76 -3.01 -7.49
N GLU A 254 -6.73 -1.78 -8.03
CA GLU A 254 -6.75 -0.54 -7.24
C GLU A 254 -7.99 -0.46 -6.33
N ASP A 255 -9.15 -0.91 -6.82
CA ASP A 255 -10.40 -0.93 -6.06
C ASP A 255 -10.37 -1.96 -4.92
N GLU A 256 -9.80 -3.13 -5.15
CA GLU A 256 -9.60 -4.15 -4.13
C GLU A 256 -8.64 -3.66 -3.03
N ILE A 257 -7.56 -2.95 -3.41
CA ILE A 257 -6.63 -2.33 -2.46
C ILE A 257 -7.34 -1.26 -1.63
N ALA A 258 -8.11 -0.37 -2.29
CA ALA A 258 -8.85 0.69 -1.62
C ALA A 258 -9.89 0.11 -0.62
N ALA A 259 -10.62 -0.93 -1.01
CA ALA A 259 -11.55 -1.62 -0.13
C ALA A 259 -10.85 -2.26 1.08
N ALA A 260 -9.66 -2.84 0.89
CA ALA A 260 -8.87 -3.41 1.98
C ALA A 260 -8.38 -2.35 2.97
N ILE A 261 -7.92 -1.18 2.49
CA ILE A 261 -7.55 -0.04 3.36
C ILE A 261 -8.74 0.36 4.23
N LEU A 262 -9.92 0.55 3.62
CA LEU A 262 -11.12 0.90 4.35
C LEU A 262 -11.51 -0.16 5.38
N ALA A 263 -11.47 -1.43 5.01
CA ALA A 263 -11.76 -2.56 5.91
C ALA A 263 -10.80 -2.61 7.10
N LEU A 264 -9.50 -2.37 6.89
CA LEU A 264 -8.49 -2.27 7.95
C LEU A 264 -8.81 -1.13 8.91
N MET A 265 -9.16 0.05 8.41
CA MET A 265 -9.52 1.20 9.23
C MET A 265 -10.79 0.94 10.05
N GLU A 266 -11.84 0.41 9.44
CA GLU A 266 -13.14 0.20 10.08
C GLU A 266 -13.13 -0.96 11.08
N ASN A 267 -12.50 -2.08 10.75
CA ASN A 267 -12.57 -3.29 11.55
C ASN A 267 -11.39 -3.48 12.51
N GLN A 268 -10.20 -2.98 12.14
CA GLN A 268 -8.96 -3.20 12.89
C GLN A 268 -8.37 -1.92 13.50
N LYS A 269 -8.89 -0.73 13.12
CA LYS A 269 -8.37 0.59 13.52
C LYS A 269 -6.91 0.81 13.10
N LEU A 270 -6.52 0.17 12.00
CA LEU A 270 -5.19 0.27 11.41
C LEU A 270 -5.22 1.11 10.13
N VAL A 271 -4.23 1.98 9.98
CA VAL A 271 -3.96 2.69 8.74
C VAL A 271 -2.85 1.96 7.99
N ALA A 272 -3.14 1.49 6.78
CA ALA A 272 -2.18 0.89 5.88
C ALA A 272 -2.04 1.75 4.61
N GLU A 273 -0.84 1.78 4.05
CA GLU A 273 -0.61 2.29 2.69
C GLU A 273 -1.07 1.26 1.64
N GLY A 274 -1.20 1.66 0.37
CA GLY A 274 -1.65 0.77 -0.70
C GLY A 274 -0.88 -0.55 -0.74
N ALA A 275 0.45 -0.48 -0.69
CA ALA A 275 1.32 -1.67 -0.66
C ALA A 275 1.02 -2.59 0.54
N GLY A 276 0.86 -2.01 1.73
CA GLY A 276 0.58 -2.75 2.97
C GLY A 276 -0.79 -3.43 2.99
N ALA A 277 -1.75 -2.91 2.22
CA ALA A 277 -3.11 -3.44 2.18
C ALA A 277 -3.29 -4.60 1.16
N THR A 278 -2.35 -4.82 0.22
CA THR A 278 -2.51 -5.83 -0.84
C THR A 278 -2.72 -7.25 -0.32
N PRO A 279 -2.07 -7.75 0.78
CA PRO A 279 -2.34 -9.08 1.31
C PRO A 279 -3.78 -9.24 1.82
N VAL A 280 -4.29 -8.19 2.46
CA VAL A 280 -5.67 -8.18 2.95
C VAL A 280 -6.65 -8.12 1.78
N ALA A 281 -6.36 -7.35 0.73
CA ALA A 281 -7.15 -7.33 -0.49
C ALA A 281 -7.26 -8.75 -1.10
N ALA A 282 -6.13 -9.44 -1.26
CA ALA A 282 -6.14 -10.80 -1.80
C ALA A 282 -6.96 -11.79 -0.94
N ALA A 283 -6.91 -11.65 0.38
CA ALA A 283 -7.70 -12.47 1.30
C ALA A 283 -9.20 -12.14 1.25
N LEU A 284 -9.57 -10.84 1.23
CA LEU A 284 -10.97 -10.40 1.18
C LEU A 284 -11.68 -10.81 -0.11
N PHE A 285 -10.97 -10.75 -1.22
CA PHE A 285 -11.53 -11.04 -2.55
C PHE A 285 -11.28 -12.48 -3.03
N GLY A 286 -10.87 -13.40 -2.11
CA GLY A 286 -10.76 -14.83 -2.40
C GLY A 286 -9.73 -15.19 -3.48
N LYS A 287 -8.66 -14.40 -3.62
CA LYS A 287 -7.63 -14.62 -4.65
C LYS A 287 -6.67 -15.77 -4.32
N LEU A 288 -6.68 -16.26 -3.07
CA LEU A 288 -5.70 -17.21 -2.54
C LEU A 288 -6.38 -18.45 -1.96
N PRO A 289 -5.75 -19.64 -2.03
CA PRO A 289 -6.28 -20.88 -1.46
C PRO A 289 -5.98 -20.97 0.06
N ILE A 290 -6.54 -20.05 0.82
CA ILE A 290 -6.30 -19.89 2.27
C ILE A 290 -7.54 -20.25 3.12
N GLU A 291 -8.60 -20.75 2.53
CA GLU A 291 -9.83 -21.11 3.20
C GLU A 291 -9.59 -22.16 4.29
N GLY A 292 -10.10 -21.91 5.49
CA GLY A 292 -9.91 -22.76 6.67
C GLY A 292 -8.51 -22.77 7.26
N LYS A 293 -7.56 -21.95 6.77
CA LYS A 293 -6.16 -21.92 7.23
C LYS A 293 -5.88 -20.77 8.17
N LYS A 294 -4.98 -21.01 9.13
CA LYS A 294 -4.34 -19.97 9.93
C LYS A 294 -3.38 -19.18 9.06
N THR A 295 -3.81 -18.00 8.64
CA THR A 295 -3.13 -17.20 7.62
C THR A 295 -2.70 -15.86 8.18
N VAL A 296 -1.44 -15.49 7.95
CA VAL A 296 -0.89 -14.17 8.31
C VAL A 296 -0.82 -13.29 7.07
N CYS A 297 -1.51 -12.15 7.09
CA CYS A 297 -1.33 -11.06 6.14
C CYS A 297 -0.34 -10.02 6.69
N LEU A 298 0.73 -9.74 5.96
CA LEU A 298 1.75 -8.79 6.38
C LEU A 298 1.37 -7.37 5.93
N ILE A 299 1.07 -6.49 6.88
CA ILE A 299 0.80 -5.07 6.63
C ILE A 299 2.14 -4.32 6.60
N SER A 300 2.74 -4.22 5.44
CA SER A 300 4.14 -3.83 5.27
C SER A 300 4.46 -2.37 5.62
N GLY A 301 3.47 -1.47 5.54
CA GLY A 301 3.63 -0.05 5.85
C GLY A 301 2.30 0.69 5.99
N GLY A 302 2.36 1.88 6.59
CA GLY A 302 1.23 2.77 6.83
C GLY A 302 1.46 4.22 6.39
N ASN A 303 2.53 4.52 5.68
CA ASN A 303 2.93 5.87 5.27
C ASN A 303 2.14 6.37 4.04
N ILE A 304 0.82 6.25 4.10
CA ILE A 304 -0.08 6.73 3.05
C ILE A 304 -0.18 8.26 3.06
N ASP A 305 -0.24 8.87 1.87
CA ASP A 305 -0.55 10.30 1.75
C ASP A 305 -2.01 10.56 2.13
N VAL A 306 -2.24 11.62 2.92
CA VAL A 306 -3.59 11.96 3.44
C VAL A 306 -4.56 12.28 2.31
N ASN A 307 -4.09 12.86 1.20
CA ASN A 307 -4.95 13.13 0.03
C ASN A 307 -5.37 11.82 -0.65
N ILE A 308 -4.44 10.86 -0.76
CA ILE A 308 -4.76 9.53 -1.29
C ILE A 308 -5.74 8.81 -0.35
N LEU A 309 -5.50 8.87 0.96
CA LEU A 309 -6.38 8.28 1.97
C LEU A 309 -7.81 8.86 1.87
N SER A 310 -7.95 10.18 1.70
CA SER A 310 -9.24 10.84 1.50
C SER A 310 -9.97 10.32 0.25
N ARG A 311 -9.26 10.14 -0.86
CA ARG A 311 -9.81 9.57 -2.09
C ARG A 311 -10.24 8.11 -1.90
N VAL A 312 -9.41 7.31 -1.23
CA VAL A 312 -9.71 5.90 -0.90
C VAL A 312 -10.97 5.79 -0.05
N ILE A 313 -11.09 6.61 1.00
CA ILE A 313 -12.29 6.64 1.85
C ILE A 313 -13.52 7.00 1.03
N THR A 314 -13.45 8.07 0.24
CA THR A 314 -14.58 8.53 -0.58
C THR A 314 -15.02 7.44 -1.56
N ARG A 315 -14.06 6.83 -2.28
CA ARG A 315 -14.35 5.75 -3.23
C ARG A 315 -14.94 4.51 -2.55
N GLY A 316 -14.39 4.12 -1.41
CA GLY A 316 -14.90 3.01 -0.62
C GLY A 316 -16.33 3.23 -0.11
N MET A 317 -16.67 4.45 0.29
CA MET A 317 -18.04 4.81 0.67
C MET A 317 -19.00 4.75 -0.52
N ILE A 318 -18.58 5.17 -1.71
CA ILE A 318 -19.39 5.05 -2.94
C ILE A 318 -19.59 3.58 -3.30
N MET A 319 -18.53 2.80 -3.31
CA MET A 319 -18.58 1.38 -3.65
C MET A 319 -19.40 0.52 -2.68
N SER A 320 -19.52 0.95 -1.42
CA SER A 320 -20.38 0.30 -0.40
C SER A 320 -21.81 0.85 -0.35
N GLY A 321 -22.16 1.78 -1.24
CA GLY A 321 -23.49 2.41 -1.27
C GLY A 321 -23.75 3.34 -0.07
N ARG A 322 -22.71 3.77 0.65
CA ARG A 322 -22.84 4.73 1.75
C ARG A 322 -22.73 6.19 1.34
N LYS A 323 -22.37 6.42 0.07
CA LYS A 323 -22.37 7.72 -0.56
C LYS A 323 -22.80 7.59 -2.02
N THR A 324 -23.63 8.48 -2.49
CA THR A 324 -24.06 8.50 -3.90
C THR A 324 -24.30 9.93 -4.38
N ASN A 325 -24.22 10.12 -5.69
CA ASN A 325 -24.69 11.34 -6.34
C ASN A 325 -25.97 11.04 -7.09
N LEU A 326 -26.96 11.92 -6.98
CA LEU A 326 -28.17 11.88 -7.78
C LEU A 326 -28.27 13.16 -8.61
N MET A 327 -28.68 13.00 -9.86
CA MET A 327 -29.01 14.12 -10.74
C MET A 327 -30.49 14.05 -11.11
N ILE A 328 -31.22 15.11 -10.84
CA ILE A 328 -32.68 15.23 -11.01
C ILE A 328 -32.97 16.38 -11.96
N ALA A 329 -33.71 16.10 -13.02
CA ALA A 329 -34.22 17.16 -13.89
C ALA A 329 -35.46 17.80 -13.24
N LEU A 330 -35.38 19.09 -12.99
CA LEU A 330 -36.44 19.87 -12.35
C LEU A 330 -36.93 21.00 -13.25
N GLU A 331 -38.20 21.41 -13.07
CA GLU A 331 -38.65 22.74 -13.47
C GLU A 331 -38.06 23.76 -12.48
N ASP A 332 -37.55 24.89 -12.99
CA ASP A 332 -37.01 25.97 -12.13
C ASP A 332 -38.18 26.75 -11.50
N LYS A 333 -38.71 26.20 -10.41
CA LYS A 333 -39.83 26.75 -9.64
C LYS A 333 -39.58 26.66 -8.13
N PRO A 334 -40.07 27.63 -7.33
CA PRO A 334 -40.01 27.56 -5.88
C PRO A 334 -40.62 26.28 -5.34
N GLY A 335 -40.01 25.71 -4.30
CA GLY A 335 -40.48 24.52 -3.60
C GLY A 335 -39.98 23.16 -4.13
N GLN A 336 -39.40 23.12 -5.32
CA GLN A 336 -38.90 21.83 -5.88
C GLN A 336 -37.79 21.20 -5.02
N LEU A 337 -36.78 21.98 -4.60
CA LEU A 337 -35.74 21.49 -3.72
C LEU A 337 -36.31 20.99 -2.38
N THR A 338 -37.29 21.73 -1.82
CA THR A 338 -37.93 21.37 -0.54
C THR A 338 -38.58 19.99 -0.65
N ARG A 339 -39.39 19.74 -1.71
CA ARG A 339 -40.01 18.42 -1.91
C ARG A 339 -39.01 17.29 -2.07
N VAL A 340 -37.97 17.51 -2.89
CA VAL A 340 -36.91 16.50 -3.06
C VAL A 340 -36.20 16.20 -1.72
N SER A 341 -35.86 17.24 -0.95
CA SER A 341 -35.18 17.10 0.35
C SER A 341 -36.07 16.43 1.39
N GLU A 342 -37.37 16.71 1.40
CA GLU A 342 -38.35 16.04 2.29
C GLU A 342 -38.45 14.52 2.00
N ILE A 343 -38.49 14.14 0.71
CA ILE A 343 -38.51 12.74 0.32
C ILE A 343 -37.23 12.04 0.79
N ILE A 344 -36.06 12.61 0.50
CA ILE A 344 -34.76 12.03 0.86
C ILE A 344 -34.61 11.90 2.38
N SER A 345 -34.90 12.96 3.13
CA SER A 345 -34.81 12.96 4.59
C SER A 345 -35.83 12.04 5.25
N GLY A 346 -37.05 11.97 4.68
CA GLY A 346 -38.09 11.03 5.13
C GLY A 346 -37.69 9.55 4.96
N MET A 347 -36.77 9.26 4.05
CA MET A 347 -36.19 7.93 3.85
C MET A 347 -34.90 7.71 4.66
N GLY A 348 -34.48 8.66 5.52
CA GLY A 348 -33.37 8.56 6.45
C GLY A 348 -32.00 8.71 5.79
N ALA A 349 -31.90 9.35 4.63
CA ALA A 349 -30.64 9.74 4.00
C ALA A 349 -30.31 11.21 4.30
N ASN A 350 -29.00 11.52 4.35
CA ASN A 350 -28.51 12.88 4.57
C ASN A 350 -28.06 13.53 3.26
N VAL A 351 -28.44 14.80 3.04
CA VAL A 351 -27.98 15.59 1.89
C VAL A 351 -26.71 16.34 2.29
N VAL A 352 -25.58 16.03 1.64
CA VAL A 352 -24.27 16.64 1.96
C VAL A 352 -23.80 17.67 0.98
N SER A 353 -24.36 17.66 -0.24
CA SER A 353 -24.11 18.72 -1.24
C SER A 353 -25.32 18.94 -2.12
N VAL A 354 -25.51 20.20 -2.51
CA VAL A 354 -26.59 20.65 -3.41
C VAL A 354 -25.98 21.57 -4.44
N GLN A 355 -26.21 21.28 -5.71
CA GLN A 355 -25.77 22.12 -6.82
C GLN A 355 -26.86 22.20 -7.86
N TYR A 356 -27.20 23.44 -8.29
CA TYR A 356 -28.02 23.69 -9.44
C TYR A 356 -27.16 23.89 -10.67
N ASP A 357 -27.53 23.22 -11.77
CA ASP A 357 -26.93 23.42 -13.09
C ASP A 357 -27.99 23.98 -14.01
N LEU A 358 -27.84 25.24 -14.36
CA LEU A 358 -28.76 26.02 -15.22
C LEU A 358 -28.22 26.19 -16.64
N ALA A 359 -26.99 25.72 -16.89
CA ALA A 359 -26.27 26.01 -18.13
C ALA A 359 -26.14 24.81 -19.07
N ASP A 360 -26.76 23.65 -18.77
CA ASP A 360 -26.69 22.48 -19.63
C ASP A 360 -27.48 22.75 -20.95
N PRO A 361 -26.83 22.64 -22.12
CA PRO A 361 -27.44 22.93 -23.42
C PRO A 361 -28.61 22.01 -23.82
N ASN A 362 -28.79 20.89 -23.09
CA ASN A 362 -29.89 19.95 -23.32
C ASN A 362 -31.16 20.28 -22.49
N MET A 363 -31.12 21.37 -21.73
CA MET A 363 -32.25 21.81 -20.90
C MET A 363 -33.07 22.91 -21.61
N THR A 364 -34.35 22.93 -21.25
CA THR A 364 -35.18 24.09 -21.63
C THR A 364 -34.88 25.31 -20.75
N VAL A 365 -35.16 26.49 -21.21
CA VAL A 365 -34.88 27.74 -20.44
C VAL A 365 -35.56 27.77 -19.06
N THR A 366 -36.61 26.98 -18.87
CA THR A 366 -37.38 26.90 -17.61
C THR A 366 -37.05 25.67 -16.76
N SER A 367 -35.98 24.96 -17.07
CA SER A 367 -35.58 23.74 -16.39
C SER A 367 -34.16 23.87 -15.82
N CYS A 368 -33.83 23.03 -14.84
CA CYS A 368 -32.51 22.92 -14.26
C CYS A 368 -32.17 21.44 -13.89
N PHE A 369 -30.89 21.13 -13.76
CA PHE A 369 -30.48 19.93 -13.07
C PHE A 369 -30.14 20.23 -11.63
N LEU A 370 -30.76 19.48 -10.71
CA LEU A 370 -30.37 19.42 -9.30
C LEU A 370 -29.44 18.25 -9.09
N LYS A 371 -28.17 18.55 -8.77
CA LYS A 371 -27.16 17.57 -8.39
C LYS A 371 -27.09 17.49 -6.87
N LEU A 372 -27.30 16.31 -6.32
CA LEU A 372 -27.29 16.05 -4.87
C LEU A 372 -26.25 15.01 -4.54
N GLY A 373 -25.36 15.32 -3.58
CA GLY A 373 -24.54 14.32 -2.91
C GLY A 373 -25.26 13.84 -1.65
N LEU A 374 -25.40 12.53 -1.51
CA LEU A 374 -26.12 11.92 -0.41
C LEU A 374 -25.22 10.99 0.41
N GLU A 375 -25.41 10.97 1.72
CA GLU A 375 -24.99 9.89 2.61
C GLU A 375 -26.17 8.94 2.83
N THR A 376 -25.91 7.67 2.60
CA THR A 376 -26.89 6.58 2.63
C THR A 376 -26.33 5.40 3.44
N ARG A 377 -27.16 4.42 3.80
CA ARG A 377 -26.74 3.23 4.53
C ARG A 377 -26.08 2.17 3.64
N ASP A 378 -26.71 1.95 2.46
CA ASP A 378 -26.36 0.88 1.53
C ASP A 378 -27.00 1.12 0.15
N HIS A 379 -26.66 0.25 -0.80
CA HIS A 379 -27.24 0.28 -2.15
C HIS A 379 -28.77 0.12 -2.15
N THR A 380 -29.33 -0.65 -1.22
CA THR A 380 -30.78 -0.89 -1.13
C THR A 380 -31.50 0.42 -0.84
N GLN A 381 -30.99 1.22 0.08
CA GLN A 381 -31.57 2.56 0.38
C GLN A 381 -31.46 3.50 -0.82
N ILE A 382 -30.36 3.47 -1.57
CA ILE A 382 -30.19 4.28 -2.79
C ILE A 382 -31.29 3.94 -3.81
N GLU A 383 -31.52 2.67 -4.08
CA GLU A 383 -32.54 2.26 -5.02
C GLU A 383 -33.99 2.58 -4.54
N GLN A 384 -34.24 2.49 -3.24
CA GLN A 384 -35.51 2.91 -2.64
C GLN A 384 -35.73 4.41 -2.81
N ILE A 385 -34.71 5.25 -2.60
CA ILE A 385 -34.77 6.71 -2.79
C ILE A 385 -35.05 7.03 -4.26
N LYS A 386 -34.35 6.41 -5.19
CA LYS A 386 -34.56 6.58 -6.64
C LYS A 386 -36.00 6.22 -7.04
N ALA A 387 -36.51 5.08 -6.57
CA ALA A 387 -37.87 4.62 -6.84
C ALA A 387 -38.89 5.62 -6.29
N LYS A 388 -38.73 6.10 -5.06
CA LYS A 388 -39.66 7.05 -4.42
C LYS A 388 -39.66 8.39 -5.15
N LEU A 389 -38.49 8.93 -5.52
CA LEU A 389 -38.40 10.15 -6.30
C LEU A 389 -39.13 10.01 -7.66
N THR A 390 -38.98 8.85 -8.32
CA THR A 390 -39.66 8.57 -9.60
C THR A 390 -41.19 8.47 -9.43
N GLU A 391 -41.65 7.80 -8.35
CA GLU A 391 -43.07 7.71 -7.99
C GLU A 391 -43.70 9.11 -7.77
N GLU A 392 -42.94 10.02 -7.14
CA GLU A 392 -43.38 11.41 -6.88
C GLU A 392 -43.25 12.33 -8.14
N GLY A 393 -42.89 11.76 -9.27
CA GLY A 393 -42.84 12.43 -10.57
C GLY A 393 -41.52 13.14 -10.89
N PHE A 394 -40.46 12.90 -10.11
CA PHE A 394 -39.13 13.44 -10.41
C PHE A 394 -38.42 12.58 -11.45
N LYS A 395 -37.80 13.23 -12.42
CA LYS A 395 -37.03 12.55 -13.47
C LYS A 395 -35.56 12.47 -13.08
N LEU A 396 -35.10 11.25 -12.75
CA LEU A 396 -33.67 10.99 -12.54
C LEU A 396 -32.94 10.96 -13.89
N VAL A 397 -31.71 11.47 -13.87
CA VAL A 397 -30.83 11.51 -15.04
C VAL A 397 -29.52 10.86 -14.65
N SER A 398 -28.98 10.00 -15.50
CA SER A 398 -27.64 9.46 -15.28
C SER A 398 -26.59 10.56 -15.48
N GLU A 399 -25.65 10.70 -14.55
CA GLU A 399 -24.46 11.51 -14.82
C GLU A 399 -23.81 11.00 -16.12
N ARG A 400 -23.58 11.91 -17.06
CA ARG A 400 -22.76 11.59 -18.22
C ARG A 400 -21.30 11.49 -17.75
N ALA A 401 -20.66 10.36 -18.06
CA ALA A 401 -19.24 10.14 -17.82
C ALA A 401 -18.38 11.15 -18.59
#